data_4f56a7ec4b9b3df79556c54472ebcdda
#
_entry.id   4f56a7ec4b9b3df79556c54472ebcdda
#
_cell.length_a   1.000
_cell.length_b   1.000
_cell.length_c   1.000
_cell.angle_alpha   90.00
_cell.angle_beta   90.00
_cell.angle_gamma   90.00
#
_symmetry.space_group_name_H-M   'P 1'
#
loop_
_entity.id
_entity.type
_entity.pdbx_description
1 polymer ?
#
loop_
_entity_poly.entity_id
_entity_poly.type
_entity_poly.pdbx_seq_one_letter_code
_entity_poly.pdbx_strand_id
1 'polypeptide(L)' 'MKTYVDIIRELREDRDLTQKEVAQYLGTTQQVYSRYENGENELPVRHLIALCRYYHVSADYLT' A
#
# COMPACT_ATOMS: atom_id res chain seq x y z
N MET A 1 8.17 15.86 4.28
CA MET A 1 8.48 14.61 4.98
C MET A 1 7.61 13.48 4.43
N LYS A 2 8.21 12.33 4.16
CA LYS A 2 7.45 11.20 3.64
C LYS A 2 6.61 10.55 4.74
N THR A 3 5.37 10.24 4.38
CA THR A 3 4.50 9.45 5.25
C THR A 3 4.48 8.01 4.75
N TYR A 4 3.88 7.10 5.53
CA TYR A 4 3.74 5.72 5.06
C TYR A 4 2.93 5.64 3.75
N VAL A 5 2.05 6.61 3.53
CA VAL A 5 1.25 6.69 2.29
C VAL A 5 2.18 6.87 1.09
N ASP A 6 3.15 7.77 1.20
CA ASP A 6 4.12 7.99 0.13
C ASP A 6 4.97 6.75 -0.10
N ILE A 7 5.35 6.08 0.98
CA ILE A 7 6.21 4.90 0.90
C ILE A 7 5.49 3.74 0.19
N ILE A 8 4.23 3.48 0.52
CA ILE A 8 3.51 2.37 -0.13
C ILE A 8 3.30 2.65 -1.61
N ARG A 9 3.10 3.90 -1.99
CA ARG A 9 2.99 4.27 -3.40
C ARG A 9 4.31 4.05 -4.13
N GLU A 10 5.42 4.48 -3.53
CA GLU A 10 6.74 4.31 -4.13
C GLU A 10 7.09 2.84 -4.29
N LEU A 11 6.80 2.02 -3.29
CA LEU A 11 7.05 0.58 -3.37
C LEU A 11 6.26 -0.06 -4.52
N ARG A 12 5.03 0.38 -4.71
CA ARG A 12 4.19 -0.12 -5.81
C ARG A 12 4.76 0.30 -7.16
N GLU A 13 5.10 1.58 -7.28
CA GLU A 13 5.62 2.13 -8.54
C GLU A 13 6.97 1.54 -8.91
N ASP A 14 7.84 1.33 -7.92
CA ASP A 14 9.15 0.71 -8.14
C ASP A 14 9.04 -0.70 -8.72
N ARG A 15 7.91 -1.36 -8.50
CA ARG A 15 7.68 -2.72 -8.98
C ARG A 15 6.78 -2.75 -10.22
N ASP A 16 6.49 -1.58 -10.79
CA ASP A 16 5.63 -1.44 -11.98
C ASP A 16 4.26 -2.08 -11.78
N LEU A 17 3.73 -2.00 -10.56
CA LEU A 17 2.40 -2.53 -10.25
C LEU A 17 1.37 -1.42 -10.35
N THR A 18 0.17 -1.79 -10.81
CA THR A 18 -0.96 -0.86 -10.84
C THR A 18 -1.68 -0.89 -9.50
N GLN A 19 -2.46 0.16 -9.23
CA GLN A 19 -3.31 0.19 -8.05
C GLN A 19 -4.30 -0.97 -8.06
N LYS A 20 -4.80 -1.34 -9.24
CA LYS A 20 -5.73 -2.45 -9.39
C LYS A 20 -5.10 -3.78 -8.96
N GLU A 21 -3.84 -4.01 -9.36
CA GLU A 21 -3.15 -5.24 -9.00
C GLU A 21 -2.96 -5.36 -7.49
N VAL A 22 -2.54 -4.27 -6.86
CA VAL A 22 -2.35 -4.27 -5.40
C VAL A 22 -3.69 -4.42 -4.69
N ALA A 23 -4.74 -3.75 -5.17
CA ALA A 23 -6.07 -3.87 -4.60
C ALA A 23 -6.55 -5.32 -4.65
N GLN A 24 -6.32 -6.01 -5.76
CA GLN A 24 -6.69 -7.42 -5.90
C GLN A 24 -5.96 -8.30 -4.90
N TYR A 25 -4.66 -8.02 -4.69
CA TYR A 25 -3.88 -8.75 -3.70
C TYR A 25 -4.46 -8.56 -2.29
N LEU A 26 -4.89 -7.35 -1.97
CA LEU A 26 -5.44 -7.03 -0.65
C LEU A 26 -6.90 -7.49 -0.50
N GLY A 27 -7.56 -7.91 -1.58
CA GLY A 27 -8.95 -8.30 -1.54
C GLY A 27 -9.92 -7.14 -1.45
N THR A 28 -9.53 -5.98 -1.97
CA THR A 28 -10.37 -4.79 -1.98
C THR A 28 -10.51 -4.25 -3.40
N THR A 29 -11.22 -3.14 -3.56
CA THR A 29 -11.40 -2.52 -4.87
C THR A 29 -10.30 -1.49 -5.13
N GLN A 30 -10.06 -1.19 -6.43
CA GLN A 30 -9.11 -0.16 -6.80
C GLN A 30 -9.50 1.19 -6.20
N GLN A 31 -10.79 1.50 -6.16
CA GLN A 31 -11.27 2.76 -5.62
C GLN A 31 -10.93 2.91 -4.15
N VAL A 32 -11.15 1.85 -3.37
CA VAL A 32 -10.82 1.86 -1.94
C VAL A 32 -9.30 1.97 -1.75
N TYR A 33 -8.54 1.19 -2.51
CA TYR A 33 -7.08 1.22 -2.40
C TYR A 33 -6.53 2.61 -2.77
N SER A 34 -7.10 3.23 -3.81
CA SER A 34 -6.69 4.58 -4.23
C SER A 34 -6.85 5.58 -3.08
N ARG A 35 -7.90 5.44 -2.28
CA ARG A 35 -8.10 6.32 -1.12
C ARG A 35 -7.03 6.13 -0.06
N TYR A 36 -6.50 4.92 0.09
CA TYR A 36 -5.37 4.70 0.98
C TYR A 36 -4.13 5.47 0.50
N GLU A 37 -3.84 5.41 -0.81
CA GLU A 37 -2.68 6.11 -1.36
C GLU A 37 -2.84 7.63 -1.39
N ASN A 38 -4.07 8.11 -1.36
CA ASN A 38 -4.35 9.55 -1.32
C ASN A 38 -4.44 10.10 0.10
N GLY A 39 -4.39 9.22 1.10
CA GLY A 39 -4.51 9.64 2.48
C GLY A 39 -5.93 9.92 2.93
N GLU A 40 -6.93 9.60 2.10
CA GLU A 40 -8.34 9.84 2.43
C GLU A 40 -8.86 8.84 3.47
N ASN A 41 -8.37 7.60 3.43
CA ASN A 41 -8.75 6.56 4.38
C ASN A 41 -7.49 6.01 5.03
N GLU A 42 -7.58 5.66 6.30
CA GLU A 42 -6.49 5.00 7.01
C GLU A 42 -6.33 3.56 6.49
N LEU A 43 -5.08 3.17 6.30
CA LEU A 43 -4.77 1.80 5.89
C LEU A 43 -4.91 0.87 7.09
N PRO A 44 -5.81 -0.14 7.04
CA PRO A 44 -5.92 -1.08 8.15
C PRO A 44 -4.61 -1.83 8.39
N VAL A 45 -4.37 -2.19 9.65
CA VAL A 45 -3.14 -2.92 10.01
C VAL A 45 -3.01 -4.22 9.23
N ARG A 46 -4.10 -4.92 9.00
CA ARG A 46 -4.08 -6.17 8.23
C ARG A 46 -3.57 -5.95 6.80
N HIS A 47 -3.92 -4.82 6.20
CA HIS A 47 -3.44 -4.47 4.86
C HIS A 47 -1.98 -4.03 4.90
N LEU A 48 -1.59 -3.32 5.94
CA LEU A 48 -0.20 -2.92 6.12
C LEU A 48 0.70 -4.16 6.19
N ILE A 49 0.32 -5.13 6.99
CA ILE A 49 1.07 -6.39 7.12
C ILE A 49 1.12 -7.12 5.78
N ALA A 50 0.00 -7.17 5.06
CA ALA A 50 -0.07 -7.82 3.76
C ALA A 50 0.86 -7.15 2.75
N LEU A 51 0.92 -5.83 2.76
CA LEU A 51 1.82 -5.09 1.87
C LEU A 51 3.27 -5.33 2.21
N CYS A 52 3.61 -5.41 3.50
CA CYS A 52 4.97 -5.72 3.92
C CYS A 52 5.41 -7.07 3.37
N ARG A 53 4.53 -8.05 3.42
CA ARG A 53 4.81 -9.38 2.86
C ARG A 53 4.89 -9.35 1.35
N TYR A 54 4.02 -8.61 0.72
CA TYR A 54 3.94 -8.51 -0.73
C TYR A 54 5.22 -7.88 -1.29
N TYR A 55 5.72 -6.84 -0.63
CA TYR A 55 6.91 -6.11 -1.08
C TYR A 55 8.20 -6.62 -0.44
N HIS A 56 8.12 -7.59 0.46
CA HIS A 56 9.29 -8.14 1.16
C HIS A 56 10.06 -7.07 1.94
N VAL A 57 9.33 -6.21 2.64
CA VAL A 57 9.91 -5.19 3.50
C VAL A 57 9.38 -5.36 4.93
N SER A 58 10.14 -4.86 5.91
CA SER A 58 9.68 -4.93 7.29
C SER A 58 8.67 -3.81 7.57
N ALA A 59 7.82 -4.00 8.59
CA ALA A 59 6.89 -2.95 8.99
C ALA A 59 7.61 -1.69 9.45
N ASP A 60 8.82 -1.83 10.00
CA ASP A 60 9.63 -0.69 10.43
C ASP A 60 9.97 0.24 9.28
N TYR A 61 10.06 -0.29 8.07
CA TYR A 61 10.34 0.50 6.89
C TYR A 61 9.20 1.47 6.59
N LEU A 62 7.96 1.08 6.92
CA LEU A 62 6.77 1.87 6.62
C LEU A 62 6.38 2.82 7.76
N THR A 63 6.98 2.67 8.90
CA THR A 63 6.73 3.53 10.06
C THR A 63 7.95 4.42 10.43
#